data_284a8bd9331ee1293afeb75e55c3a4ec
#
_entry.id   284a8bd9331ee1293afeb75e55c3a4ec
#
_cell.length_a   1.000
_cell.length_b   1.000
_cell.length_c   1.000
_cell.angle_alpha   90.00
_cell.angle_beta   90.00
_cell.angle_gamma   90.00
#
_symmetry.space_group_name_H-M   'P 1'
#
loop_
_entity.id
_entity.type
_entity.pdbx_description
1 polymer ?
#
loop_
_entity_poly.entity_id
_entity_poly.type
_entity_poly.pdbx_seq_one_letter_code
_entity_poly.pdbx_strand_id
1 'polypeptide(L)'
;DEDRVAQQCQAGLVTVTRGVAGLAFAAPPLVRSGPIDDDTRREIVDFLGIGAADVVDAAWVDNGPGWAAVLLRDADAVLALRPGAGELKVGVVGPYPSGHDCRFEVRAFFPTNGVVLEDPVTGSLNASVAMWLLGSGRATAPYVASQGTVLHRAGRAPAATDDAGAVWNRGRPVPGGPG
;
A
#
# COMPACT_ATOMS: atom_id res chain seq x y z
N ASP A 1 -19.14 -20.24 11.21
CA ASP A 1 -19.86 -19.04 10.70
C ASP A 1 -18.94 -17.85 10.88
N GLU A 2 -18.40 -17.35 9.76
CA GLU A 2 -17.63 -16.11 9.76
C GLU A 2 -18.64 -14.95 9.80
N ASP A 3 -18.55 -14.11 10.83
CA ASP A 3 -19.34 -12.89 10.92
C ASP A 3 -18.89 -11.93 9.81
N ARG A 4 -19.68 -11.84 8.75
CA ARG A 4 -19.48 -10.88 7.66
C ARG A 4 -20.25 -9.60 7.97
N VAL A 5 -19.53 -8.48 8.02
CA VAL A 5 -20.10 -7.15 8.16
C VAL A 5 -19.77 -6.33 6.93
N ALA A 6 -20.78 -5.74 6.31
CA ALA A 6 -20.57 -4.75 5.26
C ALA A 6 -20.41 -3.38 5.90
N GLN A 7 -19.24 -2.77 5.76
CA GLN A 7 -18.95 -1.43 6.26
C GLN A 7 -18.96 -0.45 5.09
N GLN A 8 -19.80 0.59 5.19
CA GLN A 8 -19.78 1.68 4.21
C GLN A 8 -18.68 2.67 4.58
N CYS A 9 -17.74 2.88 3.65
CA CYS A 9 -16.69 3.89 3.77
C CYS A 9 -16.64 4.74 2.49
N GLN A 10 -15.74 5.72 2.43
CA GLN A 10 -15.59 6.57 1.23
C GLN A 10 -15.26 5.77 -0.05
N ALA A 11 -14.70 4.58 0.07
CA ALA A 11 -14.42 3.65 -1.03
C ALA A 11 -15.62 2.74 -1.41
N GLY A 12 -16.80 2.95 -0.82
CA GLY A 12 -17.99 2.12 -1.02
C GLY A 12 -18.20 1.09 0.09
N LEU A 13 -18.96 0.03 -0.23
CA LEU A 13 -19.20 -1.10 0.67
C LEU A 13 -17.99 -2.02 0.71
N VAL A 14 -17.35 -2.12 1.87
CA VAL A 14 -16.23 -3.04 2.10
C VAL A 14 -16.73 -4.22 2.94
N THR A 15 -16.53 -5.42 2.43
CA THR A 15 -16.84 -6.63 3.20
C THR A 15 -15.72 -6.87 4.21
N VAL A 16 -16.08 -6.85 5.48
CA VAL A 16 -15.18 -7.16 6.59
C VAL A 16 -15.59 -8.52 7.15
N THR A 17 -14.65 -9.44 7.26
CA THR A 17 -14.86 -10.72 7.93
C THR A 17 -14.10 -10.76 9.24
N ARG A 18 -14.73 -11.28 10.28
CA ARG A 18 -14.09 -11.57 11.56
C ARG A 18 -13.78 -13.06 11.61
N GLY A 19 -12.52 -13.42 11.51
CA GLY A 19 -12.05 -14.78 11.68
C GLY A 19 -11.22 -14.94 12.95
N VAL A 20 -10.81 -16.17 13.27
CA VAL A 20 -9.95 -16.51 14.41
C VAL A 20 -8.62 -15.74 14.40
N ALA A 21 -8.16 -15.31 13.23
CA ALA A 21 -6.92 -14.57 13.03
C ALA A 21 -7.09 -13.03 13.00
N GLY A 22 -8.28 -12.51 13.32
CA GLY A 22 -8.58 -11.07 13.33
C GLY A 22 -9.53 -10.61 12.22
N LEU A 23 -9.60 -9.30 12.00
CA LEU A 23 -10.43 -8.69 10.96
C LEU A 23 -9.71 -8.78 9.60
N ALA A 24 -10.42 -9.25 8.60
CA ALA A 24 -9.99 -9.22 7.20
C ALA A 24 -11.00 -8.44 6.36
N PHE A 25 -10.54 -7.66 5.42
CA PHE A 25 -11.40 -6.95 4.48
C PHE A 25 -10.99 -7.27 3.03
N ALA A 26 -12.01 -7.48 2.20
CA ALA A 26 -11.79 -7.63 0.77
C ALA A 26 -11.32 -6.28 0.20
N ALA A 27 -10.28 -6.31 -0.63
CA ALA A 27 -9.83 -5.13 -1.33
C ALA A 27 -10.96 -4.60 -2.25
N PRO A 28 -11.37 -3.32 -2.10
CA PRO A 28 -12.31 -2.74 -3.04
C PRO A 28 -11.72 -2.75 -4.45
N PRO A 29 -12.55 -2.88 -5.51
CA PRO A 29 -12.06 -2.82 -6.87
C PRO A 29 -11.36 -1.49 -7.16
N LEU A 30 -10.35 -1.52 -8.03
CA LEU A 30 -9.69 -0.28 -8.47
C LEU A 30 -10.64 0.52 -9.35
N VAL A 31 -10.87 1.78 -9.00
CA VAL A 31 -11.64 2.75 -9.80
C VAL A 31 -10.75 3.40 -10.87
N ARG A 32 -9.43 3.42 -10.66
CA ARG A 32 -8.41 3.81 -11.63
C ARG A 32 -7.21 2.89 -11.51
N SER A 33 -6.77 2.33 -12.64
CA SER A 33 -5.63 1.41 -12.71
C SER A 33 -4.88 1.57 -14.03
N GLY A 34 -3.70 1.00 -14.11
CA GLY A 34 -2.87 1.02 -15.31
C GLY A 34 -1.72 2.01 -15.24
N PRO A 35 -0.96 2.18 -16.33
CA PRO A 35 0.24 2.99 -16.34
C PRO A 35 -0.06 4.46 -16.05
N ILE A 36 0.85 5.13 -15.38
CA ILE A 36 0.85 6.60 -15.25
C ILE A 36 1.50 7.23 -16.48
N ASP A 37 1.02 8.41 -16.86
CA ASP A 37 1.60 9.19 -17.95
C ASP A 37 2.95 9.80 -17.55
N ASP A 38 3.71 10.26 -18.55
CA ASP A 38 5.06 10.77 -18.35
C ASP A 38 5.12 12.04 -17.51
N ASP A 39 4.08 12.88 -17.54
CA ASP A 39 4.02 14.10 -16.75
C ASP A 39 3.81 13.76 -15.28
N THR A 40 2.83 12.91 -14.99
CA THR A 40 2.59 12.38 -13.63
C THR A 40 3.83 11.64 -13.10
N ARG A 41 4.52 10.84 -13.96
CA ARG A 41 5.75 10.15 -13.57
C ARG A 41 6.85 11.13 -13.17
N ARG A 42 7.05 12.20 -13.93
CA ARG A 42 8.03 13.26 -13.61
C ARG A 42 7.70 13.94 -12.28
N GLU A 43 6.43 14.32 -12.09
CA GLU A 43 5.98 14.92 -10.83
C GLU A 43 6.29 14.01 -9.63
N ILE A 44 6.01 12.72 -9.73
CA ILE A 44 6.31 11.75 -8.66
C ILE A 44 7.81 11.62 -8.40
N VAL A 45 8.63 11.55 -9.44
CA VAL A 45 10.10 11.44 -9.33
C VAL A 45 10.67 12.67 -8.62
N ASP A 46 10.23 13.87 -9.02
CA ASP A 46 10.63 15.13 -8.40
C ASP A 46 10.17 15.21 -6.94
N PHE A 47 8.92 14.81 -6.68
CA PHE A 47 8.35 14.74 -5.33
C PHE A 47 9.14 13.81 -4.41
N LEU A 48 9.50 12.61 -4.88
CA LEU A 48 10.26 11.63 -4.11
C LEU A 48 11.75 11.97 -3.98
N GLY A 49 12.26 12.91 -4.79
CA GLY A 49 13.67 13.30 -4.81
C GLY A 49 14.60 12.20 -5.31
N ILE A 50 14.16 11.40 -6.28
CA ILE A 50 14.89 10.25 -6.83
C ILE A 50 15.18 10.43 -8.33
N GLY A 51 16.00 9.57 -8.89
CA GLY A 51 16.22 9.52 -10.34
C GLY A 51 15.12 8.73 -11.06
N ALA A 52 14.80 9.09 -12.29
CA ALA A 52 13.83 8.33 -13.09
C ALA A 52 14.24 6.85 -13.27
N ALA A 53 15.54 6.55 -13.24
CA ALA A 53 16.09 5.20 -13.34
C ALA A 53 15.89 4.36 -12.07
N ASP A 54 15.58 4.99 -10.92
CA ASP A 54 15.31 4.29 -9.67
C ASP A 54 13.90 3.68 -9.65
N VAL A 55 13.02 4.15 -10.54
CA VAL A 55 11.64 3.67 -10.67
C VAL A 55 11.61 2.42 -11.55
N VAL A 56 11.40 1.27 -10.94
CA VAL A 56 11.23 -0.02 -11.63
C VAL A 56 9.91 -0.06 -12.38
N ASP A 57 8.83 0.41 -11.74
CA ASP A 57 7.50 0.51 -12.35
C ASP A 57 6.64 1.52 -11.59
N ALA A 58 5.58 2.01 -12.23
CA ALA A 58 4.63 2.89 -11.60
C ALA A 58 3.24 2.74 -12.25
N ALA A 59 2.20 2.77 -11.42
CA ALA A 59 0.83 2.59 -11.88
C ALA A 59 -0.16 3.37 -11.03
N TRP A 60 -1.30 3.71 -11.61
CA TRP A 60 -2.48 4.06 -10.84
C TRP A 60 -3.02 2.82 -10.14
N VAL A 61 -3.26 2.94 -8.84
CA VAL A 61 -3.79 1.88 -7.98
C VAL A 61 -4.92 2.43 -7.11
N ASP A 62 -5.75 3.27 -7.70
CA ASP A 62 -6.78 3.98 -6.96
C ASP A 62 -8.00 3.10 -6.71
N ASN A 63 -8.32 2.89 -5.44
CA ASN A 63 -9.55 2.26 -4.97
C ASN A 63 -10.47 3.25 -4.24
N GLY A 64 -10.37 4.55 -4.58
CA GLY A 64 -11.18 5.66 -4.07
C GLY A 64 -10.38 6.86 -3.56
N PRO A 65 -9.29 6.71 -2.81
CA PRO A 65 -8.52 7.85 -2.29
C PRO A 65 -7.64 8.57 -3.31
N GLY A 66 -7.38 8.00 -4.50
CA GLY A 66 -6.54 8.61 -5.54
C GLY A 66 -5.07 8.19 -5.51
N TRP A 67 -4.76 6.96 -5.13
CA TRP A 67 -3.38 6.47 -5.03
C TRP A 67 -2.71 6.23 -6.38
N ALA A 68 -1.49 6.77 -6.54
CA ALA A 68 -0.50 6.29 -7.48
C ALA A 68 0.54 5.45 -6.73
N ALA A 69 1.01 4.34 -7.29
CA ALA A 69 2.04 3.50 -6.69
C ALA A 69 3.31 3.50 -7.52
N VAL A 70 4.45 3.46 -6.82
CA VAL A 70 5.78 3.38 -7.40
C VAL A 70 6.51 2.18 -6.80
N LEU A 71 7.05 1.33 -7.68
CA LEU A 71 7.92 0.24 -7.29
C LEU A 71 9.38 0.66 -7.43
N LEU A 72 10.14 0.60 -6.35
CA LEU A 72 11.58 0.78 -6.32
C LEU A 72 12.29 -0.58 -6.27
N ARG A 73 13.60 -0.58 -6.50
CA ARG A 73 14.42 -1.79 -6.59
C ARG A 73 14.42 -2.66 -5.33
N ASP A 74 14.38 -2.03 -4.14
CA ASP A 74 14.47 -2.69 -2.85
C ASP A 74 13.85 -1.86 -1.71
N ALA A 75 13.71 -2.46 -0.54
CA ALA A 75 13.18 -1.84 0.67
C ALA A 75 14.08 -0.70 1.18
N ASP A 76 15.41 -0.82 1.02
CA ASP A 76 16.36 0.21 1.48
C ASP A 76 16.16 1.51 0.70
N ALA A 77 15.90 1.42 -0.61
CA ALA A 77 15.55 2.58 -1.44
C ALA A 77 14.27 3.26 -0.95
N VAL A 78 13.25 2.48 -0.55
CA VAL A 78 12.00 3.02 0.03
C VAL A 78 12.27 3.72 1.36
N LEU A 79 13.04 3.10 2.25
CA LEU A 79 13.37 3.66 3.58
C LEU A 79 14.23 4.92 3.51
N ALA A 80 15.07 5.03 2.46
CA ALA A 80 15.94 6.19 2.26
C ALA A 80 15.21 7.46 1.77
N LEU A 81 13.98 7.35 1.27
CA LEU A 81 13.22 8.46 0.70
C LEU A 81 13.05 9.63 1.69
N ARG A 82 13.17 10.84 1.14
CA ARG A 82 12.91 12.11 1.84
C ARG A 82 12.05 12.99 0.92
N PRO A 83 10.74 12.72 0.83
CA PRO A 83 9.86 13.41 -0.10
C PRO A 83 9.82 14.92 0.17
N GLY A 84 9.76 15.69 -0.92
CA GLY A 84 9.54 17.11 -0.91
C GLY A 84 8.06 17.51 -0.84
N ALA A 85 7.73 18.67 -1.40
CA ALA A 85 6.34 19.09 -1.59
C ALA A 85 5.73 18.35 -2.80
N GLY A 86 4.43 18.07 -2.74
CA GLY A 86 3.68 17.41 -3.84
C GLY A 86 2.18 17.46 -3.59
N GLU A 87 1.42 17.24 -4.66
CA GLU A 87 -0.06 17.27 -4.63
C GLU A 87 -0.67 15.88 -4.78
N LEU A 88 0.11 14.90 -5.20
CA LEU A 88 -0.34 13.52 -5.42
C LEU A 88 -0.27 12.68 -4.14
N LYS A 89 -1.21 11.75 -4.02
CA LYS A 89 -1.11 10.67 -3.05
C LYS A 89 -0.27 9.55 -3.65
N VAL A 90 0.90 9.32 -3.06
CA VAL A 90 1.90 8.39 -3.59
C VAL A 90 2.19 7.29 -2.58
N GLY A 91 1.97 6.05 -3.00
CA GLY A 91 2.44 4.85 -2.33
C GLY A 91 3.76 4.40 -2.94
N VAL A 92 4.76 4.14 -2.13
CA VAL A 92 6.04 3.61 -2.61
C VAL A 92 6.26 2.23 -2.00
N VAL A 93 6.67 1.28 -2.83
CA VAL A 93 6.88 -0.11 -2.44
C VAL A 93 8.24 -0.61 -2.94
N GLY A 94 8.92 -1.41 -2.14
CA GLY A 94 10.17 -2.06 -2.52
C GLY A 94 10.33 -3.42 -1.84
N PRO A 95 10.86 -4.44 -2.55
CA PRO A 95 11.00 -5.77 -1.99
C PRO A 95 12.13 -5.83 -0.95
N TYR A 96 11.90 -6.61 0.08
CA TYR A 96 12.95 -7.07 0.98
C TYR A 96 13.71 -8.26 0.37
N PRO A 97 14.96 -8.50 0.81
CA PRO A 97 15.69 -9.70 0.44
C PRO A 97 14.94 -11.00 0.80
N SER A 98 15.23 -12.08 0.08
CA SER A 98 14.66 -13.39 0.40
C SER A 98 15.03 -13.81 1.82
N GLY A 99 14.04 -14.36 2.54
CA GLY A 99 14.21 -14.80 3.95
C GLY A 99 13.87 -13.72 4.98
N HIS A 100 13.53 -12.50 4.57
CA HIS A 100 13.00 -11.48 5.48
C HIS A 100 11.54 -11.80 5.85
N ASP A 101 11.12 -11.46 7.08
CA ASP A 101 9.76 -11.70 7.60
C ASP A 101 8.66 -10.99 6.78
N CYS A 102 9.00 -9.83 6.21
CA CYS A 102 8.13 -9.11 5.28
C CYS A 102 8.65 -9.23 3.84
N ARG A 103 7.72 -9.28 2.89
CA ARG A 103 8.07 -9.34 1.47
C ARG A 103 8.37 -7.97 0.89
N PHE A 104 7.70 -6.93 1.39
CA PHE A 104 7.82 -5.55 0.90
C PHE A 104 7.86 -4.56 2.06
N GLU A 105 8.59 -3.46 1.87
CA GLU A 105 8.39 -2.21 2.60
C GLU A 105 7.48 -1.31 1.80
N VAL A 106 6.54 -0.65 2.49
CA VAL A 106 5.59 0.30 1.91
C VAL A 106 5.66 1.61 2.67
N ARG A 107 5.62 2.74 1.96
CA ARG A 107 5.41 4.06 2.54
C ARG A 107 4.29 4.77 1.80
N ALA A 108 3.48 5.51 2.54
CA ALA A 108 2.31 6.21 2.02
C ALA A 108 2.42 7.71 2.29
N PHE A 109 2.45 8.51 1.24
CA PHE A 109 2.54 9.96 1.32
C PHE A 109 1.27 10.59 0.76
N PHE A 110 0.72 11.57 1.47
CA PHE A 110 -0.45 12.29 1.01
C PHE A 110 -0.40 13.78 1.39
N PRO A 111 -0.82 14.68 0.48
CA PRO A 111 -0.87 16.10 0.76
C PRO A 111 -2.08 16.43 1.64
N THR A 112 -1.87 17.34 2.58
CA THR A 112 -2.92 17.88 3.42
C THR A 112 -2.55 19.31 3.81
N ASN A 113 -3.39 20.29 3.47
CA ASN A 113 -3.20 21.71 3.79
C ASN A 113 -1.80 22.24 3.39
N GLY A 114 -1.28 21.85 2.22
CA GLY A 114 0.03 22.27 1.72
C GLY A 114 1.23 21.57 2.39
N VAL A 115 0.98 20.57 3.22
CA VAL A 115 2.01 19.74 3.85
C VAL A 115 1.84 18.31 3.42
N VAL A 116 2.95 17.62 3.15
CA VAL A 116 2.93 16.18 2.88
C VAL A 116 3.09 15.42 4.20
N LEU A 117 2.15 14.54 4.45
CA LEU A 117 2.16 13.65 5.61
C LEU A 117 2.46 12.22 5.17
N GLU A 118 3.06 11.45 6.07
CA GLU A 118 3.25 10.01 5.92
C GLU A 118 2.30 9.27 6.87
N ASP A 119 1.53 8.32 6.33
CA ASP A 119 0.64 7.47 7.12
C ASP A 119 1.38 6.22 7.62
N PRO A 120 1.31 5.90 8.92
CA PRO A 120 2.00 4.74 9.49
C PRO A 120 1.46 3.39 9.01
N VAL A 121 0.17 3.27 8.69
CA VAL A 121 -0.45 2.05 8.13
C VAL A 121 -1.68 2.42 7.31
N THR A 122 -1.62 2.23 6.00
CA THR A 122 -2.68 2.62 5.07
C THR A 122 -3.37 1.40 4.48
N GLY A 123 -4.53 1.05 4.99
CA GLY A 123 -5.29 -0.11 4.52
C GLY A 123 -5.66 -0.04 3.05
N SER A 124 -6.17 1.10 2.58
CA SER A 124 -6.56 1.30 1.17
C SER A 124 -5.36 1.14 0.22
N LEU A 125 -4.21 1.74 0.54
CA LEU A 125 -3.00 1.61 -0.28
C LEU A 125 -2.48 0.17 -0.29
N ASN A 126 -2.35 -0.48 0.86
CA ASN A 126 -1.85 -1.85 0.92
C ASN A 126 -2.74 -2.82 0.14
N ALA A 127 -4.06 -2.63 0.19
CA ALA A 127 -5.01 -3.42 -0.57
C ALA A 127 -4.82 -3.23 -2.08
N SER A 128 -4.72 -1.99 -2.56
CA SER A 128 -4.58 -1.68 -3.97
C SER A 128 -3.19 -2.02 -4.53
N VAL A 129 -2.13 -1.82 -3.75
CA VAL A 129 -0.77 -2.28 -4.10
C VAL A 129 -0.72 -3.80 -4.21
N ALA A 130 -1.40 -4.53 -3.30
CA ALA A 130 -1.48 -5.98 -3.39
C ALA A 130 -2.16 -6.43 -4.69
N MET A 131 -3.28 -5.79 -5.08
CA MET A 131 -3.94 -6.09 -6.35
C MET A 131 -3.01 -5.86 -7.54
N TRP A 132 -2.26 -4.76 -7.55
CA TRP A 132 -1.31 -4.45 -8.62
C TRP A 132 -0.16 -5.45 -8.69
N LEU A 133 0.51 -5.73 -7.57
CA LEU A 133 1.67 -6.61 -7.53
C LEU A 133 1.31 -8.07 -7.86
N LEU A 134 0.16 -8.55 -7.37
CA LEU A 134 -0.33 -9.89 -7.66
C LEU A 134 -0.82 -9.99 -9.12
N GLY A 135 -1.59 -9.00 -9.58
CA GLY A 135 -2.12 -8.96 -10.95
C GLY A 135 -1.03 -8.83 -12.02
N SER A 136 0.08 -8.17 -11.71
CA SER A 136 1.24 -8.03 -12.61
C SER A 136 2.26 -9.18 -12.49
N GLY A 137 2.02 -10.16 -11.61
CA GLY A 137 2.94 -11.28 -11.38
C GLY A 137 4.23 -10.93 -10.63
N ARG A 138 4.31 -9.72 -10.04
CA ARG A 138 5.47 -9.27 -9.26
C ARG A 138 5.49 -9.79 -7.83
N ALA A 139 4.36 -10.29 -7.36
CA ALA A 139 4.22 -10.95 -6.07
C ALA A 139 3.37 -12.22 -6.20
N THR A 140 3.53 -13.12 -5.23
CA THR A 140 2.68 -14.29 -5.02
C THR A 140 2.07 -14.19 -3.62
N ALA A 141 0.78 -14.46 -3.49
CA ALA A 141 0.11 -14.53 -2.20
C ALA A 141 0.35 -15.91 -1.54
N PRO A 142 0.31 -16.01 -0.20
CA PRO A 142 0.23 -14.88 0.73
C PRO A 142 1.58 -14.21 0.96
N TYR A 143 1.55 -12.91 1.31
CA TYR A 143 2.73 -12.19 1.77
C TYR A 143 2.38 -11.18 2.86
N VAL A 144 3.39 -10.61 3.52
CA VAL A 144 3.25 -9.53 4.48
C VAL A 144 4.04 -8.33 3.99
N ALA A 145 3.42 -7.14 3.97
CA ALA A 145 4.12 -5.88 3.82
C ALA A 145 4.37 -5.24 5.18
N SER A 146 5.51 -4.55 5.29
CA SER A 146 5.85 -3.65 6.41
C SER A 146 5.48 -2.23 6.03
N GLN A 147 4.96 -1.44 6.96
CA GLN A 147 4.72 -0.01 6.78
C GLN A 147 4.93 0.74 8.09
N GLY A 148 5.39 1.99 7.99
CA GLY A 148 5.62 2.86 9.15
C GLY A 148 6.98 2.68 9.82
N THR A 149 7.89 1.95 9.22
CA THR A 149 9.24 1.69 9.76
C THR A 149 9.98 2.99 10.08
N VAL A 150 9.96 3.98 9.17
CA VAL A 150 10.60 5.30 9.36
C VAL A 150 9.94 6.11 10.48
N LEU A 151 8.66 5.86 10.74
CA LEU A 151 7.88 6.48 11.80
C LEU A 151 8.00 5.73 13.14
N HIS A 152 8.92 4.76 13.25
CA HIS A 152 9.08 3.88 14.42
C HIS A 152 7.80 3.10 14.76
N ARG A 153 7.04 2.72 13.72
CA ARG A 153 5.85 1.86 13.82
C ARG A 153 6.14 0.51 13.18
N ALA A 154 5.61 -0.54 13.77
CA ALA A 154 5.76 -1.90 13.27
C ALA A 154 4.49 -2.37 12.55
N GLY A 155 4.00 -1.55 11.61
CA GLY A 155 2.83 -1.89 10.82
C GLY A 155 3.06 -3.17 10.00
N ARG A 156 2.06 -4.05 9.97
CA ARG A 156 2.05 -5.28 9.18
C ARG A 156 0.76 -5.36 8.40
N ALA A 157 0.87 -5.46 7.09
CA ALA A 157 -0.24 -5.57 6.16
C ALA A 157 -0.18 -6.92 5.43
N PRO A 158 -0.79 -7.97 5.99
CA PRO A 158 -0.89 -9.26 5.30
C PRO A 158 -1.81 -9.16 4.09
N ALA A 159 -1.35 -9.66 2.95
CA ALA A 159 -2.12 -9.81 1.73
C ALA A 159 -2.29 -11.29 1.39
N ALA A 160 -3.50 -11.71 1.08
CA ALA A 160 -3.84 -13.06 0.67
C ALA A 160 -4.86 -13.02 -0.47
N THR A 161 -5.02 -14.13 -1.17
CA THR A 161 -6.10 -14.31 -2.15
C THR A 161 -7.02 -15.43 -1.66
N ASP A 162 -8.31 -15.32 -1.95
CA ASP A 162 -9.23 -16.43 -1.80
C ASP A 162 -9.24 -17.32 -3.06
N ASP A 163 -10.03 -18.38 -3.02
CA ASP A 163 -10.17 -19.35 -4.13
C ASP A 163 -10.76 -18.72 -5.41
N ALA A 164 -11.44 -17.58 -5.29
CA ALA A 164 -11.96 -16.79 -6.40
C ALA A 164 -10.94 -15.78 -6.94
N GLY A 165 -9.76 -15.68 -6.32
CA GLY A 165 -8.71 -14.72 -6.69
C GLY A 165 -8.91 -13.31 -6.14
N ALA A 166 -9.91 -13.07 -5.29
CA ALA A 166 -10.09 -11.78 -4.64
C ALA A 166 -8.98 -11.54 -3.61
N VAL A 167 -8.47 -10.31 -3.59
CA VAL A 167 -7.40 -9.92 -2.67
C VAL A 167 -8.00 -9.54 -1.31
N TRP A 168 -7.46 -10.12 -0.26
CA TRP A 168 -7.82 -9.85 1.12
C TRP A 168 -6.66 -9.24 1.87
N ASN A 169 -6.92 -8.14 2.56
CA ASN A 169 -5.97 -7.53 3.48
C ASN A 169 -6.44 -7.77 4.93
N ARG A 170 -5.54 -8.23 5.80
CA ARG A 170 -5.84 -8.48 7.21
C ARG A 170 -5.26 -7.37 8.06
N GLY A 171 -6.12 -6.57 8.68
CA GLY A 171 -5.71 -5.63 9.71
C GLY A 171 -5.42 -6.39 11.01
N ARG A 172 -4.18 -6.33 11.52
CA ARG A 172 -3.94 -6.64 12.92
C ARG A 172 -4.11 -5.33 13.70
N PRO A 173 -5.02 -5.26 14.69
CA PRO A 173 -5.00 -4.14 15.61
C PRO A 173 -3.62 -4.13 16.30
N VAL A 174 -2.88 -3.04 16.16
CA VAL A 174 -1.69 -2.81 16.98
C VAL A 174 -2.23 -2.59 18.41
N PRO A 175 -1.82 -3.38 19.42
CA PRO A 175 -2.17 -3.08 20.79
C PRO A 175 -1.70 -1.66 21.10
N GLY A 176 -2.62 -0.79 21.55
CA GLY A 176 -2.26 0.53 21.98
C GLY A 176 -1.18 0.41 23.05
N GLY A 177 -0.04 1.08 22.84
CA GLY A 177 0.95 1.23 23.88
C GLY A 177 0.33 1.94 25.08
N PRO A 178 0.82 1.70 26.31
CA PRO A 178 0.33 2.42 27.47
C PRO A 178 0.53 3.91 27.27
N GLY A 179 -0.55 4.68 27.52
CA GLY A 179 -0.57 6.15 27.48
C GLY A 179 0.31 6.80 28.56
#